data_b5e5a732c6e2478d7f8176c85583c2bd
#
_entry.id   b5e5a732c6e2478d7f8176c85583c2bd
#
_cell.length_a   1.000
_cell.length_b   1.000
_cell.length_c   1.000
_cell.angle_alpha   90.00
_cell.angle_beta   90.00
_cell.angle_gamma   90.00
#
_symmetry.space_group_name_H-M   'P 1'
#
loop_
_entity.id
_entity.type
_entity.pdbx_description
1 polymer ?
#
loop_
_entity_poly.entity_id
_entity_poly.type
_entity_poly.pdbx_seq_one_letter_code
_entity_poly.pdbx_strand_id
1 'polypeptide(L)'
;MRRREFVGVCAGAALAAAGPCAAAPPVHTVSEADGVPFSLSVMLWTVFRDLPFSQRLEKVAEAGYHAVELVDEFKNWKKEDFAGARRKKRELGIEFDGTTGVWLPLADSGKREAFLKSLREFIPTMRELECTRLIMQTGDKIPGLSPAEMHANCIETLKRGADIAAENNIELLIENIDPEENPKYFLTASAEGFEIVRSVGNPHVKFLYDFFHEQIAAGNLIAKLEKNIDLVALVHVADVPGRHHPGTGEINYSNIFRKLADLRYSRYVAMEFNPLGDPVKELREARELAIGSARSARAARSFESRRQYESA
;
A
#
# COMPACT_ATOMS: atom_id res chain seq x y z
N MET A 1 -73.39 17.67 13.62
CA MET A 1 -72.33 18.67 13.78
C MET A 1 -71.60 18.45 15.08
N ARG A 2 -70.42 17.86 15.08
CA ARG A 2 -69.47 17.94 16.18
C ARG A 2 -68.05 17.72 15.55
N ARG A 3 -67.17 18.74 15.63
CA ARG A 3 -65.78 18.73 15.28
C ARG A 3 -65.05 17.82 16.26
N ARG A 4 -64.23 16.94 15.75
CA ARG A 4 -63.21 16.19 16.52
C ARG A 4 -61.85 16.81 16.25
N GLU A 5 -61.21 17.28 17.31
CA GLU A 5 -59.84 17.77 17.33
C GLU A 5 -58.88 16.57 17.27
N PHE A 6 -57.90 16.64 16.38
CA PHE A 6 -56.81 15.69 16.32
C PHE A 6 -55.63 16.29 17.06
N VAL A 7 -55.26 15.68 18.17
CA VAL A 7 -54.04 16.01 18.90
C VAL A 7 -52.88 15.34 18.18
N GLY A 8 -51.96 16.12 17.62
CA GLY A 8 -50.73 15.66 17.01
C GLY A 8 -49.71 15.32 18.07
N VAL A 9 -49.22 14.06 18.06
CA VAL A 9 -48.08 13.61 18.83
C VAL A 9 -46.83 13.94 18.03
N CYS A 10 -46.01 14.88 18.50
CA CYS A 10 -44.65 15.13 17.98
C CYS A 10 -43.74 14.02 18.41
N ALA A 11 -43.35 13.14 17.47
CA ALA A 11 -42.28 12.22 17.66
C ALA A 11 -40.94 12.99 17.50
N GLY A 12 -40.22 13.15 18.60
CA GLY A 12 -38.86 13.70 18.59
C GLY A 12 -37.90 12.77 17.90
N ALA A 13 -37.40 13.16 16.76
CA ALA A 13 -36.24 12.47 16.14
C ALA A 13 -34.99 12.81 16.92
N ALA A 14 -34.40 11.80 17.58
CA ALA A 14 -33.06 11.89 18.16
C ALA A 14 -32.05 12.03 17.02
N LEU A 15 -31.43 13.19 16.87
CA LEU A 15 -30.24 13.35 16.06
C LEU A 15 -29.09 12.55 16.76
N ALA A 16 -28.72 11.44 16.16
CA ALA A 16 -27.46 10.79 16.49
C ALA A 16 -26.32 11.74 16.07
N ALA A 17 -25.59 12.26 17.06
CA ALA A 17 -24.39 13.03 16.82
C ALA A 17 -23.37 12.12 16.12
N ALA A 18 -23.09 12.39 14.85
CA ALA A 18 -21.95 11.80 14.17
C ALA A 18 -20.68 12.28 14.92
N GLY A 19 -19.95 11.34 15.51
CA GLY A 19 -18.64 11.61 16.10
C GLY A 19 -17.70 12.22 15.06
N PRO A 20 -16.62 12.91 15.49
CA PRO A 20 -15.70 13.53 14.56
C PRO A 20 -15.11 12.45 13.63
N CYS A 21 -15.37 12.59 12.34
CA CYS A 21 -14.75 11.75 11.31
C CYS A 21 -13.23 12.00 11.43
N ALA A 22 -12.47 10.96 11.76
CA ALA A 22 -11.01 11.06 11.80
C ALA A 22 -10.53 11.57 10.43
N ALA A 23 -9.74 12.63 10.42
CA ALA A 23 -9.19 13.17 9.19
C ALA A 23 -8.34 12.08 8.52
N ALA A 24 -8.53 11.90 7.23
CA ALA A 24 -7.68 11.00 6.45
C ALA A 24 -6.22 11.45 6.59
N PRO A 25 -5.26 10.51 6.68
CA PRO A 25 -3.84 10.86 6.73
C PRO A 25 -3.48 11.74 5.53
N PRO A 26 -2.52 12.68 5.70
CA PRO A 26 -2.14 13.57 4.64
C PRO A 26 -1.66 12.73 3.44
N VAL A 27 -2.29 12.95 2.30
CA VAL A 27 -1.79 12.40 1.02
C VAL A 27 -0.46 13.10 0.78
N HIS A 28 0.65 12.36 0.88
CA HIS A 28 1.95 12.92 0.54
C HIS A 28 1.89 13.45 -0.88
N THR A 29 2.28 14.69 -1.07
CA THR A 29 2.38 15.28 -2.41
C THR A 29 3.43 14.50 -3.17
N VAL A 30 2.98 13.70 -4.12
CA VAL A 30 3.83 12.99 -5.07
C VAL A 30 4.74 14.00 -5.73
N SER A 31 6.03 13.73 -5.76
CA SER A 31 6.98 14.55 -6.51
C SER A 31 6.54 14.61 -7.97
N GLU A 32 6.18 15.80 -8.46
CA GLU A 32 5.89 16.02 -9.87
C GLU A 32 7.16 15.91 -10.75
N ALA A 33 8.31 15.61 -10.15
CA ALA A 33 9.61 15.52 -10.84
C ALA A 33 9.57 14.61 -12.07
N ASP A 34 8.79 13.51 -12.00
CA ASP A 34 8.66 12.58 -13.11
C ASP A 34 7.50 12.88 -14.07
N GLY A 35 6.67 13.89 -13.79
CA GLY A 35 5.52 14.25 -14.61
C GLY A 35 4.43 13.16 -14.71
N VAL A 36 4.40 12.24 -13.73
CA VAL A 36 3.40 11.18 -13.56
C VAL A 36 2.70 11.34 -12.22
N PRO A 37 1.49 10.80 -12.03
CA PRO A 37 0.70 11.05 -10.81
C PRO A 37 1.13 10.23 -9.60
N PHE A 38 2.03 9.27 -9.73
CA PHE A 38 2.50 8.40 -8.66
C PHE A 38 4.01 8.58 -8.40
N SER A 39 4.47 8.23 -7.20
CA SER A 39 5.88 8.17 -6.85
C SER A 39 6.42 6.75 -7.01
N LEU A 40 7.65 6.63 -7.53
CA LEU A 40 8.32 5.34 -7.64
C LEU A 40 9.19 5.09 -6.42
N SER A 41 9.10 3.88 -5.87
CA SER A 41 9.83 3.41 -4.69
C SER A 41 10.58 2.11 -4.99
N VAL A 42 11.46 1.72 -4.09
CA VAL A 42 12.21 0.46 -4.15
C VAL A 42 12.11 -0.26 -2.80
N MET A 43 11.66 -1.50 -2.82
CA MET A 43 11.68 -2.38 -1.66
C MET A 43 13.11 -2.88 -1.41
N LEU A 44 13.74 -2.44 -0.33
CA LEU A 44 15.18 -2.65 -0.12
C LEU A 44 15.57 -4.11 0.13
N TRP A 45 14.69 -4.95 0.64
CA TRP A 45 15.07 -6.33 0.92
C TRP A 45 15.44 -7.14 -0.34
N THR A 46 15.05 -6.67 -1.53
CA THR A 46 15.34 -7.35 -2.81
C THR A 46 16.67 -6.93 -3.44
N VAL A 47 17.23 -5.76 -3.07
CA VAL A 47 18.40 -5.16 -3.73
C VAL A 47 19.46 -4.69 -2.76
N PHE A 48 20.72 -4.71 -3.20
CA PHE A 48 21.89 -4.16 -2.48
C PHE A 48 22.08 -4.67 -1.05
N ARG A 49 21.67 -5.89 -0.75
CA ARG A 49 21.66 -6.45 0.62
C ARG A 49 23.06 -6.61 1.23
N ASP A 50 24.07 -6.70 0.43
CA ASP A 50 25.50 -6.81 0.77
C ASP A 50 26.16 -5.46 1.08
N LEU A 51 25.46 -4.33 0.82
CA LEU A 51 25.98 -2.99 1.06
C LEU A 51 25.51 -2.44 2.42
N PRO A 52 26.32 -1.54 3.05
CA PRO A 52 25.88 -0.74 4.17
C PRO A 52 24.64 0.10 3.81
N PHE A 53 23.74 0.33 4.76
CA PHE A 53 22.46 0.98 4.52
C PHE A 53 22.57 2.32 3.79
N SER A 54 23.51 3.18 4.15
CA SER A 54 23.73 4.46 3.48
C SER A 54 24.09 4.31 1.99
N GLN A 55 24.88 3.29 1.65
CA GLN A 55 25.26 3.01 0.27
C GLN A 55 24.09 2.40 -0.52
N ARG A 56 23.20 1.64 0.14
CA ARG A 56 21.96 1.16 -0.49
C ARG A 56 21.08 2.32 -0.93
N LEU A 57 20.93 3.36 -0.09
CA LEU A 57 20.20 4.58 -0.45
C LEU A 57 20.87 5.33 -1.60
N GLU A 58 22.20 5.42 -1.62
CA GLU A 58 22.94 6.03 -2.73
C GLU A 58 22.69 5.31 -4.06
N LYS A 59 22.65 3.97 -4.05
CA LYS A 59 22.36 3.16 -5.24
C LYS A 59 20.92 3.33 -5.73
N VAL A 60 19.97 3.47 -4.82
CA VAL A 60 18.58 3.78 -5.16
C VAL A 60 18.46 5.18 -5.79
N ALA A 61 19.12 6.17 -5.20
CA ALA A 61 19.17 7.53 -5.77
C ALA A 61 19.90 7.53 -7.13
N GLU A 62 20.99 6.78 -7.29
CA GLU A 62 21.70 6.60 -8.58
C GLU A 62 20.77 6.01 -9.65
N ALA A 63 19.85 5.14 -9.29
CA ALA A 63 18.84 4.58 -10.19
C ALA A 63 17.70 5.58 -10.51
N GLY A 64 17.65 6.73 -9.83
CA GLY A 64 16.68 7.81 -10.07
C GLY A 64 15.40 7.70 -9.24
N TYR A 65 15.38 6.91 -8.17
CA TYR A 65 14.24 6.78 -7.26
C TYR A 65 14.35 7.74 -6.08
N HIS A 66 13.19 8.14 -5.56
CA HIS A 66 13.07 9.09 -4.45
C HIS A 66 12.34 8.51 -3.23
N ALA A 67 12.10 7.21 -3.21
CA ALA A 67 11.49 6.54 -2.08
C ALA A 67 12.02 5.11 -1.92
N VAL A 68 11.97 4.60 -0.70
CA VAL A 68 12.31 3.21 -0.36
C VAL A 68 11.35 2.66 0.69
N GLU A 69 11.08 1.36 0.59
CA GLU A 69 10.43 0.60 1.64
C GLU A 69 11.44 -0.19 2.46
N LEU A 70 11.19 -0.26 3.77
CA LEU A 70 12.05 -0.91 4.74
C LEU A 70 11.35 -2.15 5.31
N VAL A 71 12.08 -3.27 5.45
CA VAL A 71 11.53 -4.49 6.05
C VAL A 71 12.05 -4.68 7.47
N ASP A 72 13.34 -4.84 7.64
CA ASP A 72 13.98 -5.08 8.93
C ASP A 72 15.37 -4.45 9.04
N GLU A 73 15.74 -3.57 8.12
CA GLU A 73 17.03 -2.90 8.08
C GLU A 73 17.40 -2.23 9.41
N PHE A 74 16.38 -1.72 10.09
CA PHE A 74 16.50 -0.97 11.37
C PHE A 74 16.44 -1.87 12.62
N LYS A 75 16.28 -3.18 12.48
CA LYS A 75 16.05 -4.11 13.61
C LYS A 75 17.09 -4.01 14.73
N ASN A 76 18.33 -3.73 14.39
CA ASN A 76 19.43 -3.62 15.33
C ASN A 76 20.00 -2.20 15.44
N TRP A 77 19.26 -1.18 14.91
CA TRP A 77 19.73 0.19 14.95
C TRP A 77 19.66 0.78 16.33
N LYS A 78 20.68 1.56 16.65
CA LYS A 78 20.70 2.46 17.82
C LYS A 78 20.19 3.84 17.40
N LYS A 79 20.02 4.71 18.35
CA LYS A 79 19.53 6.09 18.12
C LYS A 79 20.37 6.85 17.10
N GLU A 80 21.69 6.61 17.09
CA GLU A 80 22.63 7.24 16.18
C GLU A 80 22.42 6.75 14.73
N ASP A 81 22.05 5.49 14.55
CA ASP A 81 21.78 4.88 13.22
C ASP A 81 20.52 5.47 12.61
N PHE A 82 19.44 5.61 13.40
CA PHE A 82 18.22 6.31 12.95
C PHE A 82 18.52 7.76 12.55
N ALA A 83 19.30 8.48 13.36
CA ALA A 83 19.71 9.83 13.03
C ALA A 83 20.57 9.90 11.76
N GLY A 84 21.46 8.91 11.56
CA GLY A 84 22.25 8.74 10.34
C GLY A 84 21.39 8.51 9.11
N ALA A 85 20.45 7.59 9.21
CA ALA A 85 19.50 7.26 8.13
C ALA A 85 18.65 8.48 7.74
N ARG A 86 18.12 9.25 8.71
CA ARG A 86 17.38 10.48 8.44
C ARG A 86 18.22 11.57 7.77
N ARG A 87 19.48 11.72 8.15
CA ARG A 87 20.39 12.67 7.45
C ARG A 87 20.62 12.23 6.02
N LYS A 88 20.89 10.93 5.81
CA LYS A 88 21.19 10.38 4.48
C LYS A 88 20.00 10.45 3.54
N LYS A 89 18.80 10.12 4.00
CA LYS A 89 17.59 10.24 3.16
C LYS A 89 17.33 11.69 2.72
N ARG A 90 17.54 12.68 3.63
CA ARG A 90 17.38 14.11 3.28
C ARG A 90 18.45 14.58 2.31
N GLU A 91 19.70 14.16 2.49
CA GLU A 91 20.81 14.45 1.56
C GLU A 91 20.49 13.98 0.14
N LEU A 92 19.87 12.81 0.00
CA LEU A 92 19.57 12.18 -1.30
C LEU A 92 18.17 12.52 -1.81
N GLY A 93 17.34 13.22 -1.06
CA GLY A 93 15.94 13.48 -1.42
C GLY A 93 15.10 12.20 -1.47
N ILE A 94 15.38 11.24 -0.58
CA ILE A 94 14.66 9.97 -0.47
C ILE A 94 13.66 10.04 0.69
N GLU A 95 12.49 9.42 0.52
CA GLU A 95 11.51 9.17 1.57
C GLU A 95 11.46 7.68 1.95
N PHE A 96 11.07 7.38 3.19
CA PHE A 96 10.71 6.03 3.61
C PHE A 96 9.19 5.91 3.51
N ASP A 97 8.70 5.31 2.44
CA ASP A 97 7.28 5.31 2.10
C ASP A 97 6.48 4.18 2.75
N GLY A 98 7.13 3.09 3.12
CA GLY A 98 6.52 1.96 3.81
C GLY A 98 7.53 1.22 4.68
N THR A 99 7.03 0.49 5.69
CA THR A 99 7.85 -0.39 6.51
C THR A 99 7.04 -1.58 7.03
N THR A 100 7.73 -2.66 7.39
CA THR A 100 7.19 -3.74 8.21
C THR A 100 7.68 -3.59 9.65
N GLY A 101 7.25 -4.46 10.56
CA GLY A 101 7.76 -4.45 11.95
C GLY A 101 6.84 -5.10 12.99
N VAL A 102 5.59 -5.37 12.64
CA VAL A 102 4.64 -6.09 13.49
C VAL A 102 4.27 -7.40 12.80
N TRP A 103 4.83 -8.50 13.27
CA TRP A 103 4.77 -9.83 12.63
C TRP A 103 3.75 -10.78 13.27
N LEU A 104 2.73 -10.24 13.93
CA LEU A 104 1.68 -11.03 14.58
C LEU A 104 0.48 -11.24 13.64
N PRO A 105 -0.07 -12.47 13.55
CA PRO A 105 -1.14 -12.79 12.62
C PRO A 105 -2.44 -12.08 12.97
N LEU A 106 -3.05 -11.44 11.99
CA LEU A 106 -4.35 -10.76 12.12
C LEU A 106 -5.51 -11.76 12.19
N ALA A 107 -5.37 -12.91 11.55
CA ALA A 107 -6.39 -13.95 11.46
C ALA A 107 -6.58 -14.72 12.78
N ASP A 108 -5.64 -14.61 13.73
CA ASP A 108 -5.68 -15.27 15.03
C ASP A 108 -6.26 -14.35 16.11
N SER A 109 -7.51 -14.58 16.51
CA SER A 109 -8.15 -13.81 17.59
C SER A 109 -7.41 -13.95 18.94
N GLY A 110 -6.72 -15.07 19.18
CA GLY A 110 -5.90 -15.28 20.37
C GLY A 110 -4.63 -14.42 20.41
N LYS A 111 -4.21 -13.89 19.27
CA LYS A 111 -3.04 -12.97 19.14
C LYS A 111 -3.43 -11.50 19.09
N ARG A 112 -4.71 -11.16 19.03
CA ARG A 112 -5.20 -9.79 18.86
C ARG A 112 -4.63 -8.82 19.89
N GLU A 113 -4.71 -9.11 21.17
CA GLU A 113 -4.18 -8.20 22.21
C GLU A 113 -2.67 -8.05 22.13
N ALA A 114 -1.94 -9.12 21.78
CA ALA A 114 -0.50 -9.05 21.55
C ALA A 114 -0.18 -8.20 20.32
N PHE A 115 -0.97 -8.31 19.23
CA PHE A 115 -0.85 -7.48 18.04
C PHE A 115 -1.04 -5.99 18.38
N LEU A 116 -2.12 -5.64 19.08
CA LEU A 116 -2.40 -4.25 19.45
C LEU A 116 -1.33 -3.66 20.36
N LYS A 117 -0.77 -4.48 21.26
CA LYS A 117 0.38 -4.08 22.08
C LYS A 117 1.61 -3.82 21.21
N SER A 118 1.98 -4.77 20.34
CA SER A 118 3.14 -4.65 19.46
C SER A 118 3.00 -3.47 18.51
N LEU A 119 1.80 -3.18 18.01
CA LEU A 119 1.52 -2.01 17.19
C LEU A 119 1.86 -0.71 17.94
N ARG A 120 1.38 -0.56 19.19
CA ARG A 120 1.71 0.61 20.02
C ARG A 120 3.22 0.73 20.30
N GLU A 121 3.88 -0.39 20.57
CA GLU A 121 5.32 -0.45 20.83
C GLU A 121 6.15 -0.12 19.61
N PHE A 122 5.64 -0.36 18.38
CA PHE A 122 6.35 -0.08 17.13
C PHE A 122 6.21 1.37 16.65
N ILE A 123 5.17 2.10 17.06
CA ILE A 123 4.95 3.50 16.67
C ILE A 123 6.15 4.42 16.92
N PRO A 124 6.87 4.36 18.06
CA PRO A 124 8.10 5.15 18.24
C PRO A 124 9.15 4.89 17.16
N THR A 125 9.31 3.63 16.72
CA THR A 125 10.22 3.28 15.62
C THR A 125 9.77 3.90 14.30
N MET A 126 8.48 3.86 13.96
CA MET A 126 7.94 4.52 12.77
C MET A 126 8.21 6.02 12.78
N ARG A 127 8.11 6.67 13.95
CA ARG A 127 8.45 8.10 14.10
C ARG A 127 9.93 8.37 13.90
N GLU A 128 10.82 7.51 14.42
CA GLU A 128 12.26 7.62 14.18
C GLU A 128 12.62 7.41 12.69
N LEU A 129 11.89 6.56 11.98
CA LEU A 129 12.02 6.36 10.53
C LEU A 129 11.40 7.52 9.73
N GLU A 130 10.53 8.32 10.32
CA GLU A 130 9.65 9.28 9.62
C GLU A 130 8.84 8.57 8.52
N CYS A 131 8.29 7.39 8.85
CA CYS A 131 7.48 6.55 7.98
C CYS A 131 6.09 6.39 8.56
N THR A 132 5.05 6.53 7.73
CA THR A 132 3.66 6.53 8.18
C THR A 132 2.85 5.34 7.69
N ARG A 133 3.44 4.41 6.93
CA ARG A 133 2.75 3.20 6.43
C ARG A 133 3.38 1.96 7.02
N LEU A 134 2.53 1.11 7.60
CA LEU A 134 2.92 -0.17 8.17
C LEU A 134 2.30 -1.30 7.37
N ILE A 135 3.14 -2.08 6.71
CA ILE A 135 2.74 -3.29 5.98
C ILE A 135 2.60 -4.43 6.98
N MET A 136 1.48 -5.12 6.92
CA MET A 136 1.13 -6.18 7.85
C MET A 136 0.64 -7.43 7.12
N GLN A 137 0.98 -8.56 7.69
CA GLN A 137 0.56 -9.85 7.20
C GLN A 137 -0.64 -10.39 7.99
N THR A 138 -1.57 -11.07 7.30
CA THR A 138 -2.71 -11.72 7.97
C THR A 138 -2.30 -12.97 8.73
N GLY A 139 -1.14 -13.55 8.38
CA GLY A 139 -0.63 -14.79 8.94
C GLY A 139 -1.13 -16.04 8.23
N ASP A 140 -0.69 -17.18 8.71
CA ASP A 140 -1.04 -18.48 8.14
C ASP A 140 -2.48 -18.90 8.50
N LYS A 141 -3.01 -19.85 7.75
CA LYS A 141 -4.27 -20.55 8.07
C LYS A 141 -4.15 -21.25 9.43
N ILE A 142 -5.12 -21.02 10.30
CA ILE A 142 -5.10 -21.51 11.68
C ILE A 142 -5.88 -22.83 11.75
N PRO A 143 -5.24 -23.94 12.19
CA PRO A 143 -5.92 -25.21 12.34
C PRO A 143 -7.15 -25.09 13.25
N GLY A 144 -8.29 -25.60 12.78
CA GLY A 144 -9.56 -25.59 13.51
C GLY A 144 -10.42 -24.35 13.30
N LEU A 145 -9.92 -23.31 12.64
CA LEU A 145 -10.73 -22.16 12.21
C LEU A 145 -11.16 -22.29 10.75
N SER A 146 -12.40 -21.95 10.48
CA SER A 146 -12.89 -21.81 9.11
C SER A 146 -12.34 -20.53 8.45
N PRO A 147 -12.31 -20.44 7.10
CA PRO A 147 -11.96 -19.21 6.39
C PRO A 147 -12.82 -18.00 6.82
N ALA A 148 -14.12 -18.21 7.06
CA ALA A 148 -15.01 -17.14 7.51
C ALA A 148 -14.67 -16.61 8.92
N GLU A 149 -14.25 -17.48 9.83
CA GLU A 149 -13.79 -17.06 11.16
C GLU A 149 -12.47 -16.29 11.09
N MET A 150 -11.52 -16.73 10.27
CA MET A 150 -10.25 -16.02 10.04
C MET A 150 -10.48 -14.65 9.39
N HIS A 151 -11.38 -14.58 8.41
CA HIS A 151 -11.81 -13.32 7.79
C HIS A 151 -12.39 -12.34 8.83
N ALA A 152 -13.33 -12.80 9.64
CA ALA A 152 -13.94 -11.99 10.72
C ALA A 152 -12.90 -11.54 11.76
N ASN A 153 -11.94 -12.41 12.10
CA ASN A 153 -10.84 -12.08 13.00
C ASN A 153 -9.93 -10.97 12.46
N CYS A 154 -9.59 -11.02 11.17
CA CYS A 154 -8.83 -9.95 10.52
C CYS A 154 -9.57 -8.62 10.60
N ILE A 155 -10.86 -8.58 10.26
CA ILE A 155 -11.69 -7.37 10.32
C ILE A 155 -11.71 -6.80 11.74
N GLU A 156 -11.99 -7.62 12.74
CA GLU A 156 -12.08 -7.16 14.12
C GLU A 156 -10.72 -6.67 14.67
N THR A 157 -9.63 -7.37 14.34
CA THR A 157 -8.29 -6.97 14.73
C THR A 157 -7.90 -5.63 14.09
N LEU A 158 -8.21 -5.46 12.80
CA LEU A 158 -7.93 -4.22 12.07
C LEU A 158 -8.80 -3.06 12.51
N LYS A 159 -10.08 -3.25 12.85
CA LYS A 159 -10.92 -2.19 13.43
C LYS A 159 -10.28 -1.60 14.69
N ARG A 160 -9.84 -2.45 15.59
CA ARG A 160 -9.17 -1.99 16.82
C ARG A 160 -7.78 -1.41 16.55
N GLY A 161 -7.04 -1.94 15.57
CA GLY A 161 -5.78 -1.38 15.12
C GLY A 161 -5.94 -0.01 14.45
N ALA A 162 -7.05 0.20 13.75
CA ALA A 162 -7.36 1.44 13.06
C ALA A 162 -7.52 2.64 14.02
N ASP A 163 -8.03 2.43 15.22
CA ASP A 163 -8.13 3.48 16.23
C ASP A 163 -6.73 3.95 16.66
N ILE A 164 -5.81 3.00 16.88
CA ILE A 164 -4.41 3.28 17.20
C ILE A 164 -3.72 4.01 16.02
N ALA A 165 -4.00 3.57 14.80
CA ALA A 165 -3.46 4.16 13.59
C ALA A 165 -3.92 5.61 13.41
N ALA A 166 -5.20 5.88 13.63
CA ALA A 166 -5.79 7.21 13.58
C ALA A 166 -5.18 8.17 14.61
N GLU A 167 -5.04 7.72 15.87
CA GLU A 167 -4.40 8.49 16.94
C GLU A 167 -2.95 8.88 16.63
N ASN A 168 -2.25 8.11 15.80
CA ASN A 168 -0.84 8.29 15.47
C ASN A 168 -0.58 8.74 14.04
N ASN A 169 -1.64 9.00 13.25
CA ASN A 169 -1.57 9.42 11.85
C ASN A 169 -0.74 8.46 10.97
N ILE A 170 -0.97 7.16 11.13
CA ILE A 170 -0.37 6.10 10.30
C ILE A 170 -1.44 5.35 9.50
N GLU A 171 -1.03 4.68 8.44
CA GLU A 171 -1.84 3.74 7.66
C GLU A 171 -1.38 2.30 7.90
N LEU A 172 -2.33 1.40 8.11
CA LEU A 172 -2.11 -0.04 8.20
C LEU A 172 -2.45 -0.67 6.85
N LEU A 173 -1.49 -1.34 6.24
CA LEU A 173 -1.65 -1.94 4.92
C LEU A 173 -1.63 -3.45 5.03
N ILE A 174 -2.67 -4.14 4.55
CA ILE A 174 -2.66 -5.60 4.43
C ILE A 174 -2.35 -6.00 2.99
N GLU A 175 -1.68 -7.13 2.84
CA GLU A 175 -1.22 -7.66 1.57
C GLU A 175 -1.64 -9.12 1.39
N ASN A 176 -1.99 -9.51 0.16
CA ASN A 176 -2.13 -10.92 -0.20
C ASN A 176 -0.79 -11.48 -0.64
N ILE A 177 -0.51 -12.72 -0.23
CA ILE A 177 0.65 -13.49 -0.67
C ILE A 177 0.15 -14.70 -1.45
N ASP A 178 0.69 -14.95 -2.64
CA ASP A 178 0.23 -16.02 -3.49
C ASP A 178 0.47 -17.42 -2.88
N PRO A 179 -0.33 -18.43 -3.28
CA PRO A 179 -0.27 -19.75 -2.69
C PRO A 179 0.96 -20.59 -3.12
N GLU A 180 1.71 -20.17 -4.14
CA GLU A 180 2.94 -20.85 -4.55
C GLU A 180 4.10 -20.44 -3.63
N GLU A 181 4.20 -19.15 -3.29
CA GLU A 181 5.21 -18.64 -2.37
C GLU A 181 4.91 -19.06 -0.92
N ASN A 182 3.66 -18.93 -0.47
CA ASN A 182 3.26 -19.39 0.86
C ASN A 182 1.91 -20.16 0.86
N PRO A 183 1.93 -21.48 0.68
CA PRO A 183 0.70 -22.31 0.64
C PRO A 183 -0.13 -22.28 1.92
N LYS A 184 0.49 -21.90 3.04
CA LYS A 184 -0.17 -21.83 4.35
C LYS A 184 -0.82 -20.47 4.61
N TYR A 185 -0.43 -19.44 3.88
CA TYR A 185 -0.93 -18.08 4.11
C TYR A 185 -2.45 -17.99 3.98
N PHE A 186 -3.07 -17.17 4.86
CA PHE A 186 -4.53 -17.06 4.87
C PHE A 186 -5.02 -16.21 3.69
N LEU A 187 -4.55 -14.97 3.58
CA LEU A 187 -4.99 -14.03 2.56
C LEU A 187 -4.22 -14.25 1.24
N THR A 188 -4.73 -15.10 0.36
CA THR A 188 -4.02 -15.46 -0.88
C THR A 188 -4.48 -14.71 -2.13
N ALA A 189 -5.59 -13.96 -2.07
CA ALA A 189 -6.11 -13.21 -3.21
C ALA A 189 -6.61 -11.83 -2.82
N SER A 190 -6.39 -10.84 -3.68
CA SER A 190 -6.75 -9.44 -3.42
C SER A 190 -8.26 -9.22 -3.23
N ALA A 191 -9.12 -10.04 -3.83
CA ALA A 191 -10.57 -9.92 -3.70
C ALA A 191 -11.02 -9.97 -2.24
N GLU A 192 -10.51 -10.94 -1.47
CA GLU A 192 -10.77 -11.07 -0.03
C GLU A 192 -10.15 -9.91 0.75
N GLY A 193 -8.94 -9.48 0.40
CA GLY A 193 -8.28 -8.33 1.04
C GLY A 193 -9.07 -7.04 0.89
N PHE A 194 -9.62 -6.78 -0.29
CA PHE A 194 -10.52 -5.65 -0.52
C PHE A 194 -11.82 -5.74 0.28
N GLU A 195 -12.38 -6.94 0.47
CA GLU A 195 -13.56 -7.14 1.31
C GLU A 195 -13.25 -6.86 2.79
N ILE A 196 -12.11 -7.32 3.29
CA ILE A 196 -11.63 -7.03 4.65
C ILE A 196 -11.49 -5.51 4.85
N VAL A 197 -10.73 -4.81 3.99
CA VAL A 197 -10.51 -3.36 4.11
C VAL A 197 -11.83 -2.59 4.05
N ARG A 198 -12.72 -2.95 3.13
CA ARG A 198 -14.05 -2.33 3.02
C ARG A 198 -14.90 -2.55 4.27
N SER A 199 -14.86 -3.75 4.85
CA SER A 199 -15.60 -4.12 6.07
C SER A 199 -15.06 -3.46 7.33
N VAL A 200 -13.76 -3.14 7.37
CA VAL A 200 -13.16 -2.31 8.42
C VAL A 200 -13.72 -0.89 8.35
N GLY A 201 -13.83 -0.32 7.15
CA GLY A 201 -14.47 0.98 6.90
C GLY A 201 -13.73 2.17 7.51
N ASN A 202 -12.42 2.06 7.77
CA ASN A 202 -11.62 3.12 8.38
C ASN A 202 -10.55 3.61 7.38
N PRO A 203 -10.38 4.93 7.17
CA PRO A 203 -9.43 5.48 6.19
C PRO A 203 -7.96 5.14 6.50
N HIS A 204 -7.63 4.78 7.74
CA HIS A 204 -6.30 4.38 8.16
C HIS A 204 -5.99 2.89 7.91
N VAL A 205 -6.93 2.12 7.34
CA VAL A 205 -6.70 0.75 6.90
C VAL A 205 -6.88 0.67 5.40
N LYS A 206 -5.84 0.25 4.70
CA LYS A 206 -5.76 0.22 3.25
C LYS A 206 -5.18 -1.12 2.79
N PHE A 207 -5.14 -1.30 1.49
CA PHE A 207 -4.61 -2.47 0.83
C PHE A 207 -3.29 -2.14 0.12
N LEU A 208 -2.32 -3.03 0.26
CA LEU A 208 -1.15 -3.11 -0.59
C LEU A 208 -1.51 -4.07 -1.73
N TYR A 209 -1.50 -3.59 -2.96
CA TYR A 209 -1.82 -4.39 -4.13
C TYR A 209 -0.54 -4.83 -4.83
N ASP A 210 -0.13 -6.07 -4.59
CA ASP A 210 1.02 -6.67 -5.26
C ASP A 210 0.58 -7.37 -6.55
N PHE A 211 1.07 -6.88 -7.68
CA PHE A 211 0.76 -7.43 -8.99
C PHE A 211 1.37 -8.81 -9.23
N PHE A 212 2.53 -9.10 -8.64
CA PHE A 212 3.18 -10.40 -8.73
C PHE A 212 2.33 -11.48 -8.07
N HIS A 213 2.00 -11.26 -6.79
CA HIS A 213 1.17 -12.21 -6.03
C HIS A 213 -0.22 -12.37 -6.63
N GLU A 214 -0.84 -11.29 -7.08
CA GLU A 214 -2.19 -11.37 -7.65
C GLU A 214 -2.20 -12.01 -9.04
N GLN A 215 -1.14 -11.87 -9.84
CA GLN A 215 -1.03 -12.57 -11.12
C GLN A 215 -1.03 -14.08 -10.92
N ILE A 216 -0.24 -14.59 -9.98
CA ILE A 216 -0.16 -16.02 -9.66
C ILE A 216 -1.48 -16.53 -9.05
N ALA A 217 -2.06 -15.74 -8.13
CA ALA A 217 -3.26 -16.17 -7.40
C ALA A 217 -4.51 -16.22 -8.26
N ALA A 218 -4.77 -15.20 -9.10
CA ALA A 218 -6.07 -15.08 -9.77
C ALA A 218 -6.08 -14.21 -11.04
N GLY A 219 -5.01 -13.51 -11.38
CA GLY A 219 -4.93 -12.64 -12.55
C GLY A 219 -5.98 -11.53 -12.60
N ASN A 220 -6.35 -11.07 -13.80
CA ASN A 220 -7.30 -9.97 -14.03
C ASN A 220 -6.94 -8.67 -13.31
N LEU A 221 -5.65 -8.35 -13.32
CA LEU A 221 -4.99 -7.33 -12.49
C LEU A 221 -5.62 -5.94 -12.64
N ILE A 222 -5.79 -5.47 -13.88
CA ILE A 222 -6.26 -4.11 -14.17
C ILE A 222 -7.71 -3.88 -13.74
N ALA A 223 -8.60 -4.84 -14.00
CA ALA A 223 -10.01 -4.71 -13.63
C ALA A 223 -10.20 -4.69 -12.11
N LYS A 224 -9.42 -5.49 -11.36
CA LYS A 224 -9.44 -5.49 -9.90
C LYS A 224 -8.89 -4.18 -9.33
N LEU A 225 -7.78 -3.67 -9.88
CA LEU A 225 -7.22 -2.36 -9.51
C LEU A 225 -8.23 -1.24 -9.71
N GLU A 226 -8.81 -1.15 -10.91
CA GLU A 226 -9.76 -0.10 -11.28
C GLU A 226 -10.98 -0.07 -10.37
N LYS A 227 -11.53 -1.24 -10.04
CA LYS A 227 -12.69 -1.37 -9.15
C LYS A 227 -12.41 -0.93 -7.71
N ASN A 228 -11.16 -1.02 -7.25
CA ASN A 228 -10.80 -0.88 -5.84
C ASN A 228 -9.69 0.15 -5.58
N ILE A 229 -9.41 1.04 -6.53
CA ILE A 229 -8.28 1.98 -6.46
C ILE A 229 -8.33 2.89 -5.21
N ASP A 230 -9.49 3.21 -4.73
CA ASP A 230 -9.73 4.01 -3.52
C ASP A 230 -9.28 3.31 -2.22
N LEU A 231 -9.16 1.98 -2.26
CA LEU A 231 -8.67 1.17 -1.15
C LEU A 231 -7.16 0.92 -1.21
N VAL A 232 -6.52 1.16 -2.36
CA VAL A 232 -5.09 0.85 -2.58
C VAL A 232 -4.22 2.02 -2.14
N ALA A 233 -3.33 1.77 -1.16
CA ALA A 233 -2.39 2.79 -0.68
C ALA A 233 -0.95 2.56 -1.13
N LEU A 234 -0.62 1.36 -1.57
CA LEU A 234 0.70 0.96 -2.03
C LEU A 234 0.55 -0.10 -3.12
N VAL A 235 1.43 -0.07 -4.08
CA VAL A 235 1.49 -1.06 -5.18
C VAL A 235 2.87 -1.67 -5.21
N HIS A 236 2.95 -3.00 -5.27
CA HIS A 236 4.19 -3.74 -5.51
C HIS A 236 4.26 -4.24 -6.95
N VAL A 237 5.49 -4.25 -7.48
CA VAL A 237 5.77 -4.52 -8.89
C VAL A 237 6.92 -5.50 -9.02
N ALA A 238 6.63 -6.70 -9.55
CA ALA A 238 7.60 -7.66 -10.07
C ALA A 238 6.94 -8.50 -11.18
N ASP A 239 7.71 -9.04 -12.11
CA ASP A 239 7.16 -9.81 -13.22
C ASP A 239 7.09 -11.32 -12.90
N VAL A 240 6.15 -12.00 -13.53
CA VAL A 240 5.93 -13.45 -13.45
C VAL A 240 6.36 -14.08 -14.78
N PRO A 241 7.07 -15.22 -14.75
CA PRO A 241 7.60 -15.93 -13.58
C PRO A 241 8.91 -15.32 -13.06
N GLY A 242 9.31 -15.71 -11.86
CA GLY A 242 10.65 -15.50 -11.29
C GLY A 242 10.83 -14.25 -10.45
N ARG A 243 9.81 -13.40 -10.33
CA ARG A 243 9.84 -12.16 -9.53
C ARG A 243 10.96 -11.21 -9.94
N HIS A 244 11.16 -11.04 -11.27
CA HIS A 244 12.17 -10.17 -11.86
C HIS A 244 11.59 -8.80 -12.24
N HIS A 245 12.42 -7.92 -12.84
CA HIS A 245 11.97 -6.57 -13.18
C HIS A 245 10.88 -6.56 -14.28
N PRO A 246 10.02 -5.55 -14.32
CA PRO A 246 8.96 -5.41 -15.31
C PRO A 246 9.46 -5.52 -16.75
N GLY A 247 8.77 -6.35 -17.55
CA GLY A 247 9.10 -6.61 -18.95
C GLY A 247 9.95 -7.86 -19.17
N THR A 248 10.25 -8.62 -18.12
CA THR A 248 10.95 -9.92 -18.23
C THR A 248 10.03 -11.12 -18.26
N GLY A 249 8.74 -10.94 -17.98
CA GLY A 249 7.76 -12.00 -17.86
C GLY A 249 6.47 -11.73 -18.64
N GLU A 250 5.34 -12.20 -18.10
CA GLU A 250 4.04 -12.21 -18.79
C GLU A 250 3.13 -11.02 -18.43
N ILE A 251 3.47 -10.22 -17.40
CA ILE A 251 2.62 -9.11 -16.98
C ILE A 251 2.82 -7.90 -17.91
N ASN A 252 1.73 -7.38 -18.46
CA ASN A 252 1.80 -6.18 -19.29
C ASN A 252 1.88 -4.91 -18.43
N TYR A 253 3.06 -4.63 -17.89
CA TYR A 253 3.29 -3.48 -17.05
C TYR A 253 3.08 -2.14 -17.75
N SER A 254 3.31 -2.04 -19.06
CA SER A 254 2.99 -0.82 -19.81
C SER A 254 1.50 -0.47 -19.72
N ASN A 255 0.60 -1.46 -19.76
CA ASN A 255 -0.83 -1.24 -19.59
C ASN A 255 -1.19 -0.91 -18.13
N ILE A 256 -0.50 -1.51 -17.16
CA ILE A 256 -0.72 -1.25 -15.73
C ILE A 256 -0.33 0.19 -15.38
N PHE A 257 0.87 0.64 -15.77
CA PHE A 257 1.33 2.01 -15.48
C PHE A 257 0.46 3.07 -16.18
N ARG A 258 0.00 2.80 -17.41
CA ARG A 258 -1.01 3.64 -18.05
C ARG A 258 -2.29 3.71 -17.24
N LYS A 259 -2.81 2.57 -16.78
CA LYS A 259 -4.04 2.53 -15.98
C LYS A 259 -3.89 3.26 -14.65
N LEU A 260 -2.76 3.11 -13.93
CA LEU A 260 -2.48 3.88 -12.71
C LEU A 260 -2.51 5.38 -12.97
N ALA A 261 -1.90 5.84 -14.07
CA ALA A 261 -1.94 7.24 -14.47
C ALA A 261 -3.36 7.69 -14.85
N ASP A 262 -4.12 6.84 -15.53
CA ASP A 262 -5.50 7.06 -15.89
C ASP A 262 -6.42 7.22 -14.69
N LEU A 263 -6.22 6.43 -13.68
CA LEU A 263 -6.94 6.49 -12.41
C LEU A 263 -6.44 7.62 -11.49
N ARG A 264 -5.41 8.38 -11.93
CA ARG A 264 -4.76 9.43 -11.14
C ARG A 264 -4.27 8.90 -9.78
N TYR A 265 -3.79 7.66 -9.76
CA TYR A 265 -3.20 7.11 -8.55
C TYR A 265 -2.04 7.98 -8.09
N SER A 266 -2.14 8.55 -6.89
CA SER A 266 -1.22 9.57 -6.38
C SER A 266 -0.43 9.09 -5.15
N ARG A 267 -0.12 7.79 -5.10
CA ARG A 267 0.63 7.17 -4.01
C ARG A 267 1.86 6.47 -4.57
N TYR A 268 2.44 5.52 -3.83
CA TYR A 268 3.68 4.86 -4.18
C TYR A 268 3.48 3.58 -4.99
N VAL A 269 4.42 3.37 -5.90
CA VAL A 269 4.58 2.15 -6.71
C VAL A 269 5.99 1.65 -6.48
N ALA A 270 6.15 0.59 -5.71
CA ALA A 270 7.42 0.07 -5.26
C ALA A 270 7.87 -1.11 -6.14
N MET A 271 9.13 -1.06 -6.54
CA MET A 271 9.79 -2.16 -7.24
C MET A 271 10.23 -3.18 -6.21
N GLU A 272 9.63 -4.36 -6.25
CA GLU A 272 9.91 -5.47 -5.34
C GLU A 272 10.33 -6.72 -6.13
N PHE A 273 11.36 -6.59 -6.93
CA PHE A 273 11.85 -7.66 -7.79
C PHE A 273 13.28 -8.08 -7.47
N ASN A 274 13.62 -9.32 -7.83
CA ASN A 274 14.97 -9.86 -7.74
C ASN A 274 15.74 -9.57 -9.04
N PRO A 275 16.80 -8.76 -9.02
CA PRO A 275 17.59 -8.47 -10.21
C PRO A 275 18.21 -9.71 -10.82
N LEU A 276 18.26 -9.77 -12.16
CA LEU A 276 18.95 -10.80 -12.93
C LEU A 276 20.43 -10.45 -13.18
N GLY A 277 20.75 -9.15 -13.15
CA GLY A 277 22.08 -8.63 -13.43
C GLY A 277 22.42 -7.42 -12.57
N ASP A 278 22.76 -6.28 -13.18
CA ASP A 278 23.06 -5.04 -12.47
C ASP A 278 21.79 -4.40 -11.89
N PRO A 279 21.62 -4.36 -10.55
CA PRO A 279 20.40 -3.84 -9.95
C PRO A 279 20.13 -2.37 -10.27
N VAL A 280 21.17 -1.52 -10.42
CA VAL A 280 20.97 -0.10 -10.76
C VAL A 280 20.44 0.04 -12.18
N LYS A 281 20.97 -0.74 -13.12
CA LYS A 281 20.50 -0.74 -14.51
C LYS A 281 19.05 -1.21 -14.60
N GLU A 282 18.73 -2.33 -13.95
CA GLU A 282 17.37 -2.92 -14.00
C GLU A 282 16.33 -2.02 -13.32
N LEU A 283 16.70 -1.36 -12.22
CA LEU A 283 15.84 -0.35 -11.59
C LEU A 283 15.60 0.86 -12.52
N ARG A 284 16.62 1.33 -13.27
CA ARG A 284 16.44 2.39 -14.27
C ARG A 284 15.49 1.95 -15.39
N GLU A 285 15.67 0.76 -15.92
CA GLU A 285 14.79 0.20 -16.97
C GLU A 285 13.34 0.09 -16.50
N ALA A 286 13.10 -0.40 -15.29
CA ALA A 286 11.77 -0.45 -14.68
C ALA A 286 11.16 0.95 -14.50
N ARG A 287 11.96 1.93 -14.06
CA ARG A 287 11.56 3.33 -13.92
C ARG A 287 11.20 3.96 -15.27
N GLU A 288 12.03 3.77 -16.28
CA GLU A 288 11.79 4.30 -17.63
C GLU A 288 10.52 3.72 -18.24
N LEU A 289 10.28 2.42 -18.08
CA LEU A 289 9.05 1.76 -18.50
C LEU A 289 7.82 2.38 -17.80
N ALA A 290 7.89 2.57 -16.49
CA ALA A 290 6.78 3.12 -15.70
C ALA A 290 6.44 4.55 -16.15
N ILE A 291 7.45 5.44 -16.21
CA ILE A 291 7.27 6.85 -16.57
C ILE A 291 6.85 6.98 -18.03
N GLY A 292 7.52 6.29 -18.96
CA GLY A 292 7.21 6.34 -20.39
C GLY A 292 5.79 5.89 -20.69
N SER A 293 5.34 4.79 -20.06
CA SER A 293 3.99 4.28 -20.22
C SER A 293 2.93 5.23 -19.65
N ALA A 294 3.15 5.78 -18.46
CA ALA A 294 2.22 6.71 -17.81
C ALA A 294 2.08 8.05 -18.56
N ARG A 295 3.18 8.60 -19.09
CA ARG A 295 3.16 9.83 -19.90
C ARG A 295 2.42 9.67 -21.22
N SER A 296 2.54 8.50 -21.86
CA SER A 296 1.83 8.19 -23.11
C SER A 296 0.30 8.24 -22.94
N ALA A 297 -0.22 7.83 -21.78
CA ALA A 297 -1.65 7.94 -21.46
C ALA A 297 -2.12 9.41 -21.42
N ARG A 298 -1.34 10.31 -20.79
CA ARG A 298 -1.68 11.74 -20.71
C ARG A 298 -1.69 12.42 -22.08
N ALA A 299 -0.74 12.08 -22.93
CA ALA A 299 -0.67 12.63 -24.30
C ALA A 299 -1.88 12.23 -25.15
N ALA A 300 -2.31 10.96 -25.09
CA ALA A 300 -3.48 10.46 -25.80
C ALA A 300 -4.76 11.20 -25.40
N ARG A 301 -5.02 11.39 -24.09
CA ARG A 301 -6.20 12.12 -23.61
C ARG A 301 -6.20 13.60 -23.98
N SER A 302 -5.05 14.27 -23.93
CA SER A 302 -4.98 15.67 -24.34
C SER A 302 -5.30 15.85 -25.83
N PHE A 303 -4.99 14.86 -26.63
CA PHE A 303 -5.34 14.84 -28.05
C PHE A 303 -6.82 14.56 -28.30
N GLU A 304 -7.42 13.62 -27.57
CA GLU A 304 -8.86 13.32 -27.66
C GLU A 304 -9.73 14.49 -27.18
N SER A 305 -9.37 15.14 -26.07
CA SER A 305 -10.11 16.31 -25.58
C SER A 305 -10.03 17.50 -26.55
N ARG A 306 -8.91 17.73 -27.23
CA ARG A 306 -8.79 18.77 -28.28
C ARG A 306 -9.68 18.45 -29.48
N ARG A 307 -9.70 17.19 -29.95
CA ARG A 307 -10.59 16.78 -31.05
C ARG A 307 -12.07 16.95 -30.75
N GLN A 308 -12.50 16.68 -29.51
CA GLN A 308 -13.88 16.91 -29.10
C GLN A 308 -14.25 18.40 -29.04
N TYR A 309 -13.28 19.26 -28.71
CA TYR A 309 -13.49 20.74 -28.71
C TYR A 309 -13.52 21.32 -30.14
N GLU A 310 -12.77 20.74 -31.08
CA GLU A 310 -12.74 21.19 -32.47
C GLU A 310 -13.91 20.67 -33.31
N SER A 311 -14.66 19.67 -32.78
CA SER A 311 -15.83 19.07 -33.46
C SER A 311 -17.19 19.52 -32.89
N ALA A 312 -17.21 20.37 -31.85
CA ALA A 312 -18.40 20.99 -31.24
C ALA A 312 -18.55 22.47 -31.61
#